data_edbcad252ee399676ed3255de8d38578
#
_entry.id   edbcad252ee399676ed3255de8d38578
#
_cell.length_a   1.000
_cell.length_b   1.000
_cell.length_c   1.000
_cell.angle_alpha   90.00
_cell.angle_beta   90.00
_cell.angle_gamma   90.00
#
_symmetry.space_group_name_H-M   'P 1'
#
loop_
_entity.id
_entity.type
_entity.pdbx_description
1 polymer ?
#
loop_
_entity_poly.entity_id
_entity_poly.type
_entity_poly.pdbx_seq_one_letter_code
_entity_poly.pdbx_strand_id
1 'polypeptide(L)'
;MAARKAKPKRRRSRAISLLNGLEAYTYASILSQGVAGTTPLGMITGAEDIGETRDYFVSGGQLQYNMVTTGTDVISLRDIIAQPGLALGAMTSNLQANLIPMAVQSLTTGVAFRFGKRLLRRPISNINRNIMKPLLGAGIKL
;
A
#
# COMPACT_ATOMS: atom_id res chain seq x y z
N MET A 1 49.63 9.32 -33.07
CA MET A 1 48.87 8.67 -31.98
C MET A 1 47.38 8.85 -32.23
N ALA A 2 46.65 7.75 -32.58
CA ALA A 2 45.23 7.81 -32.90
C ALA A 2 44.40 7.76 -31.63
N ALA A 3 43.60 8.79 -31.38
CA ALA A 3 42.70 8.90 -30.21
C ALA A 3 41.60 7.82 -30.32
N ARG A 4 41.54 6.89 -29.37
CA ARG A 4 40.47 5.89 -29.24
C ARG A 4 39.14 6.62 -28.96
N LYS A 5 38.23 6.65 -29.96
CA LYS A 5 36.83 7.12 -29.77
C LYS A 5 36.14 6.28 -28.72
N ALA A 6 35.75 6.92 -27.62
CA ALA A 6 34.96 6.29 -26.55
C ALA A 6 33.61 5.80 -27.11
N LYS A 7 33.31 4.52 -26.93
CA LYS A 7 32.03 3.93 -27.35
C LYS A 7 30.89 4.60 -26.55
N PRO A 8 29.81 5.08 -27.22
CA PRO A 8 28.69 5.69 -26.51
C PRO A 8 28.06 4.68 -25.53
N LYS A 9 27.93 5.04 -24.25
CA LYS A 9 27.22 4.24 -23.26
C LYS A 9 25.74 4.11 -23.69
N ARG A 10 25.34 2.91 -24.15
CA ARG A 10 23.95 2.60 -24.44
C ARG A 10 23.12 2.86 -23.17
N ARG A 11 22.23 3.87 -23.19
CA ARG A 11 21.20 4.08 -22.17
C ARG A 11 20.34 2.81 -22.14
N ARG A 12 20.47 2.00 -21.08
CA ARG A 12 19.56 0.89 -20.83
C ARG A 12 18.18 1.49 -20.53
N SER A 13 17.20 1.23 -21.38
CA SER A 13 15.79 1.52 -21.08
C SER A 13 15.45 0.79 -19.76
N ARG A 14 14.93 1.52 -18.75
CA ARG A 14 14.50 0.93 -17.49
C ARG A 14 13.21 0.17 -17.75
N ALA A 15 13.30 -1.14 -17.97
CA ALA A 15 12.12 -1.97 -18.10
C ALA A 15 11.36 -1.99 -16.75
N ILE A 16 10.05 -1.77 -16.80
CA ILE A 16 9.17 -1.85 -15.62
C ILE A 16 9.02 -3.33 -15.23
N SER A 17 9.32 -3.67 -13.99
CA SER A 17 9.15 -5.02 -13.47
C SER A 17 7.78 -5.15 -12.79
N LEU A 18 6.94 -6.05 -13.31
CA LEU A 18 5.63 -6.36 -12.73
C LEU A 18 5.75 -6.95 -11.34
N LEU A 19 6.75 -7.81 -11.10
CA LEU A 19 7.01 -8.38 -9.77
C LEU A 19 7.37 -7.30 -8.74
N ASN A 20 8.17 -6.30 -9.12
CA ASN A 20 8.47 -5.20 -8.21
C ASN A 20 7.24 -4.31 -7.99
N GLY A 21 6.39 -4.14 -9.00
CA GLY A 21 5.11 -3.46 -8.87
C GLY A 21 4.17 -4.18 -7.90
N LEU A 22 4.07 -5.50 -7.99
CA LEU A 22 3.27 -6.33 -7.09
C LEU A 22 3.80 -6.24 -5.65
N GLU A 23 5.11 -6.33 -5.45
CA GLU A 23 5.75 -6.17 -4.15
C GLU A 23 5.46 -4.79 -3.55
N ALA A 24 5.61 -3.72 -4.34
CA ALA A 24 5.29 -2.36 -3.91
C ALA A 24 3.82 -2.19 -3.53
N TYR A 25 2.90 -2.77 -4.32
CA TYR A 25 1.46 -2.76 -4.01
C TYR A 25 1.16 -3.53 -2.72
N THR A 26 1.82 -4.66 -2.47
CA THR A 26 1.65 -5.43 -1.23
C THR A 26 2.08 -4.61 -0.01
N TYR A 27 3.22 -3.92 -0.07
CA TYR A 27 3.64 -3.02 1.00
C TYR A 27 2.68 -1.84 1.18
N ALA A 28 2.23 -1.22 0.10
CA ALA A 28 1.23 -0.17 0.16
C ALA A 28 -0.08 -0.66 0.81
N SER A 29 -0.49 -1.91 0.53
CA SER A 29 -1.66 -2.52 1.15
C SER A 29 -1.49 -2.77 2.65
N ILE A 30 -0.31 -3.23 3.09
CA ILE A 30 -0.02 -3.40 4.52
C ILE A 30 -0.09 -2.06 5.25
N LEU A 31 0.52 -1.01 4.68
CA LEU A 31 0.49 0.34 5.27
C LEU A 31 -0.93 0.91 5.30
N SER A 32 -1.65 0.83 4.19
CA SER A 32 -3.01 1.34 4.07
C SER A 32 -3.98 0.61 5.03
N GLN A 33 -3.91 -0.72 5.11
CA GLN A 33 -4.72 -1.51 6.04
C GLN A 33 -4.39 -1.20 7.50
N GLY A 34 -3.12 -1.03 7.83
CA GLY A 34 -2.71 -0.76 9.20
C GLY A 34 -3.04 0.65 9.68
N VAL A 35 -3.08 1.63 8.78
CA VAL A 35 -3.34 3.05 9.12
C VAL A 35 -4.78 3.44 8.83
N ALA A 36 -5.31 3.09 7.67
CA ALA A 36 -6.64 3.49 7.21
C ALA A 36 -7.69 2.36 7.27
N GLY A 37 -7.32 1.15 7.73
CA GLY A 37 -8.23 0.00 7.81
C GLY A 37 -8.64 -0.59 6.46
N THR A 38 -8.11 -0.09 5.35
CA THR A 38 -8.54 -0.46 4.00
C THR A 38 -7.37 -0.61 3.03
N THR A 39 -7.63 -1.17 1.84
CA THR A 39 -6.63 -1.25 0.77
C THR A 39 -6.36 0.12 0.17
N PRO A 40 -5.22 0.34 -0.54
CA PRO A 40 -4.96 1.61 -1.22
C PRO A 40 -6.07 2.02 -2.19
N LEU A 41 -6.68 1.05 -2.87
CA LEU A 41 -7.80 1.31 -3.77
C LEU A 41 -9.07 1.67 -2.98
N GLY A 42 -9.37 0.94 -1.89
CA GLY A 42 -10.49 1.24 -1.01
C GLY A 42 -10.40 2.63 -0.37
N MET A 43 -9.19 3.06 0.00
CA MET A 43 -8.94 4.41 0.49
C MET A 43 -9.32 5.50 -0.53
N ILE A 44 -9.09 5.26 -1.83
CA ILE A 44 -9.43 6.21 -2.90
C ILE A 44 -10.91 6.18 -3.24
N THR A 45 -11.54 4.98 -3.24
CA THR A 45 -12.93 4.76 -3.68
C THR A 45 -13.95 4.75 -2.54
N GLY A 46 -13.50 4.81 -1.29
CA GLY A 46 -14.34 4.76 -0.10
C GLY A 46 -15.30 5.95 0.00
N ALA A 47 -16.39 5.73 0.73
CA ALA A 47 -17.36 6.77 1.04
C ALA A 47 -16.91 7.60 2.25
N GLU A 48 -17.54 8.74 2.45
CA GLU A 48 -17.40 9.57 3.65
C GLU A 48 -18.34 9.01 4.72
N ASP A 49 -17.79 8.47 5.80
CA ASP A 49 -18.54 7.86 6.91
C ASP A 49 -18.00 8.20 8.30
N ILE A 50 -16.86 8.89 8.37
CA ILE A 50 -16.32 9.34 9.65
C ILE A 50 -17.13 10.50 10.19
N GLY A 51 -17.52 10.42 11.46
CA GLY A 51 -18.31 11.46 12.11
C GLY A 51 -18.37 11.30 13.61
N GLU A 52 -18.99 12.28 14.26
CA GLU A 52 -19.28 12.25 15.68
C GLU A 52 -20.77 12.00 15.88
N THR A 53 -21.09 10.98 16.67
CA THR A 53 -22.45 10.61 17.04
C THR A 53 -22.61 10.71 18.55
N ARG A 54 -23.79 11.11 19.02
CA ARG A 54 -24.12 11.13 20.45
C ARG A 54 -24.62 9.76 20.86
N ASP A 55 -23.91 9.13 21.74
CA ASP A 55 -24.37 7.92 22.41
C ASP A 55 -25.02 8.28 23.74
N TYR A 56 -26.33 7.97 23.89
CA TYR A 56 -27.12 8.32 25.04
C TYR A 56 -27.17 7.18 26.04
N PHE A 57 -26.92 7.49 27.31
CA PHE A 57 -27.01 6.53 28.40
C PHE A 57 -27.64 7.16 29.65
N VAL A 58 -28.20 6.33 30.52
CA VAL A 58 -28.78 6.77 31.76
C VAL A 58 -27.79 6.51 32.89
N SER A 59 -27.39 7.57 33.60
CA SER A 59 -26.53 7.50 34.77
C SER A 59 -27.15 8.31 35.92
N GLY A 60 -27.30 7.68 37.06
CA GLY A 60 -27.92 8.33 38.25
C GLY A 60 -29.36 8.80 38.05
N GLY A 61 -30.13 8.14 37.15
CA GLY A 61 -31.50 8.52 36.80
C GLY A 61 -31.62 9.71 35.84
N GLN A 62 -30.50 10.22 35.30
CA GLN A 62 -30.47 11.31 34.35
C GLN A 62 -29.97 10.81 33.00
N LEU A 63 -30.54 11.35 31.90
CA LEU A 63 -30.09 11.09 30.54
C LEU A 63 -28.81 11.89 30.28
N GLN A 64 -27.73 11.17 30.01
CA GLN A 64 -26.43 11.73 29.63
C GLN A 64 -26.04 11.27 28.23
N TYR A 65 -25.08 11.92 27.61
CA TYR A 65 -24.54 11.50 26.30
C TYR A 65 -23.02 11.62 26.28
N ASN A 66 -22.40 10.72 25.56
CA ASN A 66 -21.00 10.82 25.17
C ASN A 66 -20.91 11.07 23.65
N MET A 67 -19.93 11.85 23.23
CA MET A 67 -19.60 11.97 21.81
C MET A 67 -18.72 10.78 21.45
N VAL A 68 -19.15 9.98 20.50
CA VAL A 68 -18.43 8.81 19.98
C VAL A 68 -18.12 9.05 18.52
N THR A 69 -16.86 8.87 18.14
CA THR A 69 -16.45 8.95 16.75
C THR A 69 -16.80 7.64 16.05
N THR A 70 -17.52 7.73 14.97
CA THR A 70 -17.92 6.59 14.11
C THR A 70 -17.12 6.59 12.82
N GLY A 71 -17.09 5.47 12.09
CA GLY A 71 -16.41 5.36 10.80
C GLY A 71 -14.88 5.30 10.89
N THR A 72 -14.33 5.04 12.08
CA THR A 72 -12.87 5.00 12.30
C THR A 72 -12.20 3.73 11.81
N ASP A 73 -12.97 2.69 11.51
CA ASP A 73 -12.46 1.39 11.09
C ASP A 73 -11.93 1.40 9.65
N VAL A 74 -12.57 2.21 8.80
CA VAL A 74 -12.20 2.36 7.38
C VAL A 74 -12.13 3.85 7.05
N ILE A 75 -10.93 4.36 6.83
CA ILE A 75 -10.71 5.77 6.56
C ILE A 75 -10.48 5.96 5.07
N SER A 76 -11.34 6.72 4.41
CA SER A 76 -11.26 7.06 3.00
C SER A 76 -10.57 8.42 2.79
N LEU A 77 -10.20 8.70 1.53
CA LEU A 77 -9.70 10.02 1.14
C LEU A 77 -10.75 11.11 1.34
N ARG A 78 -12.04 10.76 1.20
CA ARG A 78 -13.16 11.68 1.43
C ARG A 78 -13.24 12.09 2.90
N ASP A 79 -13.05 11.15 3.83
CA ASP A 79 -13.02 11.45 5.28
C ASP A 79 -11.89 12.41 5.63
N ILE A 80 -10.71 12.21 5.03
CA ILE A 80 -9.56 13.10 5.26
C ILE A 80 -9.84 14.52 4.75
N ILE A 81 -10.59 14.65 3.65
CA ILE A 81 -10.94 15.97 3.10
C ILE A 81 -12.08 16.61 3.89
N ALA A 82 -13.11 15.85 4.26
CA ALA A 82 -14.29 16.36 4.95
C ALA A 82 -14.02 16.67 6.43
N GLN A 83 -13.34 15.76 7.13
CA GLN A 83 -13.07 15.87 8.57
C GLN A 83 -11.62 15.51 8.92
N PRO A 84 -10.66 16.36 8.53
CA PRO A 84 -9.23 16.04 8.64
C PRO A 84 -8.78 15.77 10.08
N GLY A 85 -9.35 16.47 11.06
CA GLY A 85 -9.01 16.29 12.47
C GLY A 85 -9.37 14.90 12.99
N LEU A 86 -10.57 14.44 12.73
CA LEU A 86 -11.05 13.11 13.15
C LEU A 86 -10.31 11.99 12.37
N ALA A 87 -10.17 12.15 11.06
CA ALA A 87 -9.49 11.19 10.21
C ALA A 87 -8.01 10.99 10.63
N LEU A 88 -7.27 12.07 10.84
CA LEU A 88 -5.87 12.00 11.29
C LEU A 88 -5.75 11.44 12.72
N GLY A 89 -6.70 11.76 13.62
CA GLY A 89 -6.77 11.17 14.94
C GLY A 89 -6.96 9.65 14.90
N ALA A 90 -7.91 9.19 14.09
CA ALA A 90 -8.17 7.76 13.88
C ALA A 90 -6.98 7.05 13.21
N MET A 91 -6.37 7.65 12.17
CA MET A 91 -5.18 7.10 11.52
C MET A 91 -3.99 6.94 12.48
N THR A 92 -3.77 7.91 13.36
CA THR A 92 -2.70 7.83 14.39
C THR A 92 -2.99 6.73 15.40
N SER A 93 -4.22 6.59 15.85
CA SER A 93 -4.64 5.53 16.75
C SER A 93 -4.46 4.14 16.10
N ASN A 94 -4.94 3.98 14.87
CA ASN A 94 -4.80 2.74 14.09
C ASN A 94 -3.31 2.40 13.86
N LEU A 95 -2.49 3.38 13.54
CA LEU A 95 -1.04 3.18 13.37
C LEU A 95 -0.40 2.64 14.65
N GLN A 96 -0.73 3.25 15.81
CA GLN A 96 -0.18 2.80 17.09
C GLN A 96 -0.63 1.37 17.44
N ALA A 97 -1.91 1.06 17.23
CA ALA A 97 -2.47 -0.27 17.49
C ALA A 97 -1.89 -1.34 16.55
N ASN A 98 -1.66 -0.99 15.28
CA ASN A 98 -1.26 -1.94 14.24
C ASN A 98 0.25 -1.93 13.92
N LEU A 99 1.07 -1.16 14.65
CA LEU A 99 2.50 -1.02 14.36
C LEU A 99 3.23 -2.38 14.33
N ILE A 100 2.99 -3.22 15.34
CA ILE A 100 3.62 -4.54 15.44
C ILE A 100 3.13 -5.49 14.34
N PRO A 101 1.82 -5.69 14.13
CA PRO A 101 1.31 -6.47 13.00
C PRO A 101 1.85 -6.01 11.65
N MET A 102 1.86 -4.71 11.38
CA MET A 102 2.39 -4.15 10.14
C MET A 102 3.88 -4.46 9.94
N ALA A 103 4.69 -4.33 11.00
CA ALA A 103 6.11 -4.66 10.96
C ALA A 103 6.34 -6.14 10.64
N VAL A 104 5.62 -7.04 11.31
CA VAL A 104 5.70 -8.50 11.06
C VAL A 104 5.27 -8.84 9.64
N GLN A 105 4.15 -8.29 9.16
CA GLN A 105 3.66 -8.51 7.80
C GLN A 105 4.66 -7.99 6.76
N SER A 106 5.25 -6.82 6.99
CA SER A 106 6.25 -6.24 6.09
C SER A 106 7.51 -7.08 6.01
N LEU A 107 8.02 -7.57 7.14
CA LEU A 107 9.18 -8.48 7.18
C LEU A 107 8.88 -9.79 6.46
N THR A 108 7.72 -10.41 6.76
CA THR A 108 7.30 -11.67 6.13
C THR A 108 7.16 -11.51 4.62
N THR A 109 6.54 -10.41 4.17
CA THR A 109 6.40 -10.07 2.75
C THR A 109 7.77 -9.91 2.09
N GLY A 110 8.70 -9.18 2.70
CA GLY A 110 10.05 -8.99 2.18
C GLY A 110 10.80 -10.31 2.02
N VAL A 111 10.72 -11.18 3.02
CA VAL A 111 11.30 -12.52 2.96
C VAL A 111 10.65 -13.34 1.85
N ALA A 112 9.31 -13.39 1.78
CA ALA A 112 8.56 -14.14 0.76
C ALA A 112 8.92 -13.71 -0.67
N PHE A 113 8.95 -12.39 -0.94
CA PHE A 113 9.35 -11.88 -2.27
C PHE A 113 10.81 -12.16 -2.58
N ARG A 114 11.70 -12.05 -1.60
CA ARG A 114 13.13 -12.35 -1.80
C ARG A 114 13.36 -13.81 -2.16
N PHE A 115 12.73 -14.74 -1.42
CA PHE A 115 12.79 -16.17 -1.72
C PHE A 115 12.08 -16.50 -3.03
N GLY A 116 10.88 -15.99 -3.24
CA GLY A 116 10.11 -16.20 -4.47
C GLY A 116 10.86 -15.76 -5.71
N LYS A 117 11.44 -14.57 -5.71
CA LYS A 117 12.27 -14.07 -6.82
C LYS A 117 13.50 -14.95 -7.06
N ARG A 118 14.09 -15.51 -6.00
CA ARG A 118 15.26 -16.40 -6.12
C ARG A 118 14.87 -17.76 -6.73
N LEU A 119 13.80 -18.38 -6.22
CA LEU A 119 13.30 -19.67 -6.70
C LEU A 119 12.78 -19.60 -8.13
N LEU A 120 12.04 -18.53 -8.44
CA LEU A 120 11.40 -18.34 -9.74
C LEU A 120 12.31 -17.66 -10.78
N ARG A 121 13.59 -17.43 -10.46
CA ARG A 121 14.53 -16.75 -11.37
C ARG A 121 14.63 -17.40 -12.75
N ARG A 122 14.67 -18.73 -12.81
CA ARG A 122 14.75 -19.48 -14.08
C ARG A 122 13.42 -19.41 -14.87
N PRO A 123 12.26 -19.77 -14.30
CA PRO A 123 10.97 -19.61 -14.96
C PRO A 123 10.70 -18.18 -15.43
N ILE A 124 10.94 -17.19 -14.57
CA ILE A 124 10.76 -15.76 -14.90
C ILE A 124 11.63 -15.35 -16.08
N SER A 125 12.89 -15.79 -16.10
CA SER A 125 13.80 -15.50 -17.23
C SER A 125 13.27 -16.09 -18.53
N ASN A 126 12.74 -17.31 -18.51
CA ASN A 126 12.16 -17.96 -19.69
C ASN A 126 10.89 -17.24 -20.18
N ILE A 127 9.99 -16.88 -19.28
CA ILE A 127 8.78 -16.11 -19.60
C ILE A 127 9.14 -14.74 -20.17
N ASN A 128 10.07 -14.04 -19.55
CA ASN A 128 10.52 -12.74 -20.03
C ASN A 128 11.13 -12.82 -21.45
N ARG A 129 11.86 -13.89 -21.74
CA ARG A 129 12.52 -14.07 -23.05
C ARG A 129 11.56 -14.52 -24.13
N ASN A 130 10.68 -15.48 -23.82
CA ASN A 130 9.86 -16.16 -24.82
C ASN A 130 8.46 -15.56 -25.00
N ILE A 131 7.93 -14.87 -23.97
CA ILE A 131 6.56 -14.34 -23.94
C ILE A 131 6.57 -12.82 -23.86
N MET A 132 7.21 -12.24 -22.81
CA MET A 132 7.09 -10.81 -22.55
C MET A 132 7.76 -9.95 -23.60
N LYS A 133 8.98 -10.31 -24.04
CA LYS A 133 9.69 -9.56 -25.06
C LYS A 133 8.98 -9.53 -26.42
N PRO A 134 8.49 -10.66 -26.98
CA PRO A 134 7.80 -10.64 -28.25
C PRO A 134 6.42 -9.98 -28.19
N LEU A 135 5.68 -10.07 -27.06
CA LEU A 135 4.33 -9.53 -26.92
C LEU A 135 4.29 -8.06 -26.47
N LEU A 136 5.11 -7.68 -25.50
CA LEU A 136 5.07 -6.37 -24.84
C LEU A 136 6.31 -5.51 -25.09
N GLY A 137 7.26 -6.01 -25.90
CA GLY A 137 8.50 -5.31 -26.20
C GLY A 137 9.49 -5.29 -25.03
N ALA A 138 10.53 -4.46 -25.13
CA ALA A 138 11.61 -4.38 -24.15
C ALA A 138 11.27 -3.53 -22.90
N GLY A 139 10.07 -2.94 -22.86
CA GLY A 139 9.67 -1.99 -21.79
C GLY A 139 9.10 -2.62 -20.54
N ILE A 140 8.57 -3.86 -20.60
CA ILE A 140 7.92 -4.55 -19.49
C ILE A 140 8.56 -5.93 -19.28
N LYS A 141 8.75 -6.31 -18.02
CA LYS A 141 9.27 -7.61 -17.60
C LYS A 141 8.59 -8.09 -16.31
N LEU A 142 8.57 -9.40 -16.10
CA LEU A 142 8.25 -10.01 -14.81
C LEU A 142 9.34 -9.79 -13.77
#